data_d92d743e0c53ef3560e2642772081704
#
_entry.id   d92d743e0c53ef3560e2642772081704
#
_cell.length_a   1.000
_cell.length_b   1.000
_cell.length_c   1.000
_cell.angle_alpha   90.00
_cell.angle_beta   90.00
_cell.angle_gamma   90.00
#
_symmetry.space_group_name_H-M   'P 1'
#
loop_
_entity.id
_entity.type
_entity.pdbx_description
1 polymer ?
#
loop_
_entity_poly.entity_id
_entity_poly.type
_entity_poly.pdbx_seq_one_letter_code
_entity_poly.pdbx_strand_id
1 'polypeptide(L)'
;CRIEGINQVRVKPEAGLTFAGGIRYFFNQDADIMMAGEIGDSETAEACMRAALSGRLVLSAVRADNAAAAAARLIEFGCEPFLIASSVVMITAQRLVRRLCPFCKKAYFTGPQTQKNMAWPSRFTRPLAARGAITSDMPVGQVFTRS
;
A
#
# COMPACT_ATOMS: atom_id res chain seq x y z
N CYS A 1 -19.64 -1.27 4.46
CA CYS A 1 -19.48 -1.36 5.92
C CYS A 1 -19.47 0.05 6.49
N ARG A 2 -20.24 0.32 7.53
CA ARG A 2 -20.23 1.62 8.21
C ARG A 2 -19.34 1.49 9.44
N ILE A 3 -18.35 2.39 9.55
CA ILE A 3 -17.43 2.44 10.68
C ILE A 3 -17.91 3.53 11.62
N GLU A 4 -18.11 3.19 12.89
CA GLU A 4 -18.57 4.14 13.90
C GLU A 4 -17.50 5.19 14.20
N GLY A 5 -17.90 6.44 14.40
CA GLY A 5 -16.98 7.55 14.65
C GLY A 5 -16.25 8.11 13.43
N ILE A 6 -16.53 7.61 12.21
CA ILE A 6 -15.95 8.12 10.97
C ILE A 6 -17.05 8.65 10.06
N ASN A 7 -16.88 9.86 9.54
CA ASN A 7 -17.74 10.41 8.52
C ASN A 7 -17.51 9.69 7.19
N GLN A 8 -18.55 9.07 6.65
CA GLN A 8 -18.48 8.28 5.44
C GLN A 8 -19.49 8.73 4.42
N VAL A 9 -19.03 8.99 3.20
CA VAL A 9 -19.88 9.36 2.07
C VAL A 9 -19.74 8.34 0.97
N ARG A 10 -20.88 7.87 0.47
CA ARG A 10 -20.91 6.96 -0.68
C ARG A 10 -20.83 7.78 -1.96
N VAL A 11 -19.82 7.51 -2.76
CA VAL A 11 -19.68 8.08 -4.10
C VAL A 11 -20.83 7.60 -4.99
N LYS A 12 -21.42 8.53 -5.74
CA LYS A 12 -22.50 8.31 -6.70
C LYS A 12 -22.22 9.13 -7.95
N PRO A 13 -21.46 8.59 -8.93
CA PRO A 13 -21.09 9.31 -10.15
C PRO A 13 -22.31 9.80 -10.95
N GLU A 14 -23.38 9.00 -10.96
CA GLU A 14 -24.65 9.32 -11.61
C GLU A 14 -25.36 10.57 -11.00
N ALA A 15 -25.04 10.88 -9.75
CA ALA A 15 -25.51 12.07 -9.05
C ALA A 15 -24.45 13.22 -9.01
N GLY A 16 -23.37 13.08 -9.79
CA GLY A 16 -22.28 14.06 -9.86
C GLY A 16 -21.29 14.02 -8.70
N LEU A 17 -21.43 13.06 -7.75
CA LEU A 17 -20.52 12.91 -6.63
C LEU A 17 -19.43 11.89 -6.97
N THR A 18 -18.26 12.40 -7.39
CA THR A 18 -17.06 11.61 -7.70
C THR A 18 -16.13 11.51 -6.49
N PHE A 19 -15.10 10.64 -6.54
CA PHE A 19 -14.05 10.58 -5.52
C PHE A 19 -13.31 11.90 -5.41
N ALA A 20 -12.93 12.50 -6.54
CA ALA A 20 -12.23 13.78 -6.58
C ALA A 20 -13.08 14.91 -5.96
N GLY A 21 -14.38 14.97 -6.30
CA GLY A 21 -15.31 15.92 -5.71
C GLY A 21 -15.45 15.74 -4.20
N GLY A 22 -15.54 14.49 -3.73
CA GLY A 22 -15.61 14.13 -2.32
C GLY A 22 -14.35 14.57 -1.54
N ILE A 23 -13.16 14.35 -2.09
CA ILE A 23 -11.90 14.77 -1.46
C ILE A 23 -11.84 16.31 -1.34
N ARG A 24 -12.19 17.02 -2.41
CA ARG A 24 -12.24 18.51 -2.38
C ARG A 24 -13.23 19.02 -1.34
N TYR A 25 -14.38 18.36 -1.20
CA TYR A 25 -15.37 18.70 -0.20
C TYR A 25 -14.84 18.52 1.23
N PHE A 26 -14.25 17.37 1.55
CA PHE A 26 -13.65 17.11 2.86
C PHE A 26 -12.44 17.99 3.15
N PHE A 27 -11.68 18.34 2.12
CA PHE A 27 -10.56 19.27 2.24
C PHE A 27 -11.03 20.64 2.81
N ASN A 28 -12.18 21.13 2.35
CA ASN A 28 -12.77 22.39 2.81
C ASN A 28 -13.42 22.28 4.20
N GLN A 29 -13.52 21.08 4.77
CA GLN A 29 -14.07 20.82 6.11
C GLN A 29 -12.98 20.56 7.16
N ASP A 30 -11.73 20.96 6.88
CA ASP A 30 -10.59 20.81 7.78
C ASP A 30 -10.36 19.37 8.29
N ALA A 31 -10.64 18.38 7.45
CA ALA A 31 -10.34 17.00 7.78
C ALA A 31 -8.83 16.76 7.77
N ASP A 32 -8.27 16.31 8.88
CA ASP A 32 -6.83 15.97 9.02
C ASP A 32 -6.47 14.66 8.32
N ILE A 33 -7.40 13.70 8.35
CA ILE A 33 -7.24 12.36 7.77
C ILE A 33 -8.39 12.11 6.81
N MET A 34 -8.05 11.78 5.57
CA MET A 34 -9.02 11.47 4.53
C MET A 34 -8.73 10.10 3.92
N MET A 35 -9.76 9.39 3.53
CA MET A 35 -9.64 8.13 2.80
C MET A 35 -10.47 8.16 1.53
N ALA A 36 -9.82 8.01 0.39
CA ALA A 36 -10.48 7.67 -0.87
C ALA A 36 -10.47 6.14 -1.03
N GLY A 37 -11.59 5.54 -1.35
CA GLY A 37 -11.70 4.10 -1.49
C GLY A 37 -10.74 3.52 -2.55
N GLU A 38 -10.59 4.23 -3.66
CA GLU A 38 -9.69 3.83 -4.77
C GLU A 38 -9.29 5.06 -5.59
N ILE A 39 -8.03 5.09 -6.04
CA ILE A 39 -7.56 5.97 -7.11
C ILE A 39 -7.67 5.19 -8.42
N GLY A 40 -8.67 5.52 -9.21
CA GLY A 40 -8.93 4.86 -10.51
C GLY A 40 -8.79 5.77 -11.72
N ASP A 41 -8.60 7.06 -11.50
CA ASP A 41 -8.54 8.09 -12.55
C ASP A 41 -7.58 9.23 -12.15
N SER A 42 -7.21 10.06 -13.15
CA SER A 42 -6.26 11.15 -12.99
C SER A 42 -6.80 12.26 -12.06
N GLU A 43 -8.09 12.57 -12.12
CA GLU A 43 -8.69 13.62 -11.31
C GLU A 43 -8.66 13.27 -9.82
N THR A 44 -8.97 12.00 -9.49
CA THR A 44 -8.88 11.49 -8.12
C THR A 44 -7.43 11.47 -7.64
N ALA A 45 -6.49 11.04 -8.49
CA ALA A 45 -5.06 11.02 -8.17
C ALA A 45 -4.54 12.42 -7.85
N GLU A 46 -4.84 13.40 -8.69
CA GLU A 46 -4.44 14.78 -8.47
C GLU A 46 -5.05 15.37 -7.19
N ALA A 47 -6.33 15.12 -6.93
CA ALA A 47 -7.00 15.60 -5.72
C ALA A 47 -6.36 15.01 -4.46
N CYS A 48 -6.01 13.70 -4.47
CA CYS A 48 -5.30 13.04 -3.37
C CYS A 48 -3.92 13.66 -3.14
N MET A 49 -3.13 13.87 -4.21
CA MET A 49 -1.79 14.45 -4.11
C MET A 49 -1.84 15.89 -3.55
N ARG A 50 -2.74 16.73 -4.03
CA ARG A 50 -2.93 18.08 -3.52
C ARG A 50 -3.31 18.10 -2.04
N ALA A 51 -4.20 17.22 -1.62
CA ALA A 51 -4.59 17.11 -0.21
C ALA A 51 -3.40 16.67 0.65
N ALA A 52 -2.60 15.69 0.20
CA ALA A 52 -1.41 15.23 0.89
C ALA A 52 -0.34 16.33 1.02
N LEU A 53 -0.08 17.08 -0.06
CA LEU A 53 0.89 18.19 -0.06
C LEU A 53 0.50 19.33 0.88
N SER A 54 -0.79 19.50 1.17
CA SER A 54 -1.26 20.48 2.15
C SER A 54 -1.13 20.02 3.61
N GLY A 55 -0.45 18.89 3.86
CA GLY A 55 -0.17 18.37 5.19
C GLY A 55 -1.22 17.41 5.76
N ARG A 56 -2.20 17.00 4.99
CA ARG A 56 -3.22 16.04 5.42
C ARG A 56 -2.78 14.61 5.15
N LEU A 57 -3.15 13.68 6.03
CA LEU A 57 -2.93 12.27 5.79
C LEU A 57 -4.01 11.72 4.84
N VAL A 58 -3.60 11.32 3.66
CA VAL A 58 -4.48 10.73 2.66
C VAL A 58 -4.20 9.22 2.55
N LEU A 59 -5.22 8.42 2.78
CA LEU A 59 -5.19 6.97 2.62
C LEU A 59 -5.97 6.59 1.37
N SER A 60 -5.42 5.71 0.55
CA SER A 60 -6.13 5.21 -0.62
C SER A 60 -5.61 3.84 -1.09
N ALA A 61 -6.34 3.22 -1.98
CA ALA A 61 -5.91 2.01 -2.67
C ALA A 61 -5.66 2.30 -4.16
N VAL A 62 -4.66 1.62 -4.72
CA VAL A 62 -4.35 1.66 -6.15
C VAL A 62 -4.27 0.23 -6.65
N ARG A 63 -4.88 -0.06 -7.79
CA ARG A 63 -4.78 -1.38 -8.43
C ARG A 63 -3.45 -1.52 -9.13
N ALA A 64 -2.59 -2.37 -8.55
CA ALA A 64 -1.27 -2.66 -9.09
C ALA A 64 -0.80 -4.05 -8.64
N ASP A 65 0.11 -4.65 -9.38
CA ASP A 65 0.63 -5.99 -9.07
C ASP A 65 1.53 -6.02 -7.83
N ASN A 66 2.18 -4.93 -7.52
CA ASN A 66 3.07 -4.79 -6.37
C ASN A 66 3.25 -3.31 -6.00
N ALA A 67 3.96 -3.04 -4.90
CA ALA A 67 4.17 -1.68 -4.41
C ALA A 67 4.95 -0.79 -5.40
N ALA A 68 5.92 -1.33 -6.13
CA ALA A 68 6.67 -0.57 -7.14
C ALA A 68 5.79 -0.22 -8.36
N ALA A 69 4.96 -1.16 -8.82
CA ALA A 69 4.01 -0.94 -9.88
C ALA A 69 2.94 0.11 -9.51
N ALA A 70 2.59 0.23 -8.22
CA ALA A 70 1.66 1.26 -7.77
C ALA A 70 2.21 2.68 -8.00
N ALA A 71 3.50 2.91 -7.79
CA ALA A 71 4.13 4.20 -8.10
C ALA A 71 4.11 4.49 -9.61
N ALA A 72 4.40 3.49 -10.46
CA ALA A 72 4.30 3.63 -11.91
C ALA A 72 2.86 3.93 -12.34
N ARG A 73 1.87 3.29 -11.71
CA ARG A 73 0.46 3.54 -11.99
C ARG A 73 0.02 4.97 -11.68
N LEU A 74 0.56 5.58 -10.63
CA LEU A 74 0.30 6.99 -10.33
C LEU A 74 0.86 7.93 -11.43
N ILE A 75 2.02 7.59 -12.00
CA ILE A 75 2.59 8.32 -13.15
C ILE A 75 1.68 8.16 -14.37
N GLU A 76 1.15 6.97 -14.63
CA GLU A 76 0.21 6.72 -15.73
C GLU A 76 -1.09 7.52 -15.58
N PHE A 77 -1.55 7.79 -14.37
CA PHE A 77 -2.68 8.70 -14.09
C PHE A 77 -2.32 10.17 -14.30
N GLY A 78 -1.10 10.50 -14.72
CA GLY A 78 -0.65 11.86 -15.00
C GLY A 78 -0.08 12.59 -13.80
N CYS A 79 0.15 11.93 -12.67
CA CYS A 79 0.83 12.55 -11.55
C CYS A 79 2.31 12.77 -11.87
N GLU A 80 2.80 13.98 -11.66
CA GLU A 80 4.22 14.28 -11.86
C GLU A 80 5.08 13.50 -10.86
N PRO A 81 6.21 12.90 -11.27
CA PRO A 81 7.10 12.13 -10.40
C PRO A 81 7.56 12.90 -9.16
N PHE A 82 7.77 14.20 -9.29
CA PHE A 82 8.10 15.08 -8.17
C PHE A 82 6.99 15.14 -7.12
N LEU A 83 5.72 15.25 -7.55
CA LEU A 83 4.58 15.27 -6.63
C LEU A 83 4.44 13.93 -5.90
N ILE A 84 4.63 12.81 -6.60
CA ILE A 84 4.62 11.48 -6.00
C ILE A 84 5.73 11.36 -4.95
N ALA A 85 6.95 11.79 -5.28
CA ALA A 85 8.09 11.71 -4.36
C ALA A 85 7.90 12.58 -3.10
N SER A 86 7.17 13.69 -3.21
CA SER A 86 6.96 14.63 -2.11
C SER A 86 5.75 14.26 -1.24
N SER A 87 4.71 13.63 -1.80
CA SER A 87 3.44 13.38 -1.12
C SER A 87 3.28 11.94 -0.64
N VAL A 88 3.87 10.95 -1.34
CA VAL A 88 3.72 9.54 -1.00
C VAL A 88 4.73 9.14 0.07
N VAL A 89 4.24 8.95 1.29
CA VAL A 89 5.07 8.53 2.44
C VAL A 89 5.31 7.02 2.43
N MET A 90 4.29 6.23 2.02
CA MET A 90 4.36 4.78 2.10
C MET A 90 3.46 4.11 1.06
N ILE A 91 3.94 3.06 0.45
CA ILE A 91 3.14 2.15 -0.37
C ILE A 91 3.27 0.73 0.19
N THR A 92 2.13 0.09 0.48
CA THR A 92 2.08 -1.29 0.95
C THR A 92 1.41 -2.19 -0.08
N ALA A 93 1.90 -3.41 -0.21
CA ALA A 93 1.25 -4.44 -1.01
C ALA A 93 1.04 -5.70 -0.16
N GLN A 94 -0.14 -6.31 -0.28
CA GLN A 94 -0.51 -7.50 0.48
C GLN A 94 -0.83 -8.64 -0.48
N ARG A 95 -0.44 -9.87 -0.08
CA ARG A 95 -0.74 -11.10 -0.80
C ARG A 95 -1.24 -12.15 0.17
N LEU A 96 -2.32 -12.82 -0.18
CA LEU A 96 -2.76 -13.99 0.55
C LEU A 96 -1.87 -15.18 0.21
N VAL A 97 -1.33 -15.82 1.23
CA VAL A 97 -0.50 -17.03 1.09
C VAL A 97 -1.12 -18.18 1.86
N ARG A 98 -0.83 -19.41 1.44
CA ARG A 98 -1.24 -20.60 2.19
C ARG A 98 -0.49 -20.69 3.49
N ARG A 99 -1.21 -20.79 4.60
CA ARG A 99 -0.63 -21.01 5.92
C ARG A 99 -0.17 -22.45 6.06
N LEU A 100 1.03 -22.64 6.57
CA LEU A 100 1.53 -23.97 6.90
C LEU A 100 0.78 -24.58 8.10
N CYS A 101 0.49 -25.88 8.01
CA CYS A 101 -0.13 -26.59 9.12
C CYS A 101 0.80 -26.58 10.34
N PRO A 102 0.32 -26.18 11.53
CA PRO A 102 1.16 -26.13 12.73
C PRO A 102 1.66 -27.53 13.17
N PHE A 103 0.92 -28.58 12.82
CA PHE A 103 1.24 -29.95 13.26
C PHE A 103 2.17 -30.72 12.29
N CYS A 104 2.06 -30.48 10.98
CA CYS A 104 2.82 -31.24 9.98
C CYS A 104 3.90 -30.43 9.26
N LYS A 105 4.08 -29.13 9.58
CA LYS A 105 5.16 -28.33 9.00
C LYS A 105 6.52 -28.91 9.38
N LYS A 106 7.40 -29.04 8.39
CA LYS A 106 8.79 -29.48 8.57
C LYS A 106 9.74 -28.42 8.06
N ALA A 107 10.80 -28.19 8.80
CA ALA A 107 11.91 -27.35 8.30
C ALA A 107 12.65 -28.13 7.21
N TYR A 108 13.07 -27.44 6.17
CA TYR A 108 13.94 -27.99 5.13
C TYR A 108 15.03 -26.99 4.78
N PHE A 109 16.17 -27.50 4.35
CA PHE A 109 17.28 -26.68 3.92
C PHE A 109 17.13 -26.34 2.44
N THR A 110 17.16 -25.06 2.14
CA THR A 110 17.17 -24.59 0.75
C THR A 110 18.61 -24.56 0.23
N GLY A 111 18.84 -25.13 -0.94
CA GLY A 111 20.15 -25.04 -1.59
C GLY A 111 20.52 -23.60 -1.98
N PRO A 112 21.83 -23.32 -2.18
CA PRO A 112 22.32 -21.96 -2.48
C PRO A 112 21.63 -21.30 -3.69
N GLN A 113 21.27 -22.10 -4.68
CA GLN A 113 20.61 -21.62 -5.91
C GLN A 113 19.19 -21.11 -5.63
N THR A 114 18.44 -21.82 -4.79
CA THR A 114 17.08 -21.42 -4.39
C THR A 114 17.12 -20.13 -3.58
N GLN A 115 18.12 -19.97 -2.71
CA GLN A 115 18.31 -18.74 -1.93
C GLN A 115 18.59 -17.52 -2.82
N LYS A 116 19.40 -17.67 -3.87
CA LYS A 116 19.68 -16.61 -4.86
C LYS A 116 18.42 -16.19 -5.61
N ASN A 117 17.56 -17.14 -5.96
CA ASN A 117 16.34 -16.87 -6.73
C ASN A 117 15.23 -16.24 -5.91
N MET A 118 15.30 -16.27 -4.58
CA MET A 118 14.29 -15.67 -3.70
C MET A 118 14.38 -14.15 -3.59
N ALA A 119 15.32 -13.46 -4.22
CA ALA A 119 15.50 -12.00 -4.18
C ALA A 119 15.36 -11.39 -2.77
N TRP A 120 15.83 -12.12 -1.74
CA TRP A 120 15.68 -11.74 -0.35
C TRP A 120 16.69 -10.66 0.04
N PRO A 121 16.30 -9.56 0.71
CA PRO A 121 17.24 -8.54 1.12
C PRO A 121 18.36 -9.10 2.00
N SER A 122 19.62 -8.79 1.70
CA SER A 122 20.82 -9.36 2.35
C SER A 122 20.83 -9.22 3.88
N ARG A 123 20.16 -8.19 4.41
CA ARG A 123 20.01 -7.96 5.86
C ARG A 123 19.21 -9.05 6.59
N PHE A 124 18.43 -9.85 5.88
CA PHE A 124 17.61 -10.93 6.45
C PHE A 124 18.21 -12.32 6.22
N THR A 125 19.28 -12.45 5.44
CA THR A 125 19.89 -13.74 5.13
C THR A 125 20.71 -14.31 6.29
N ARG A 126 21.26 -13.47 7.17
CA ARG A 126 22.10 -13.92 8.29
C ARG A 126 21.38 -14.79 9.33
N PRO A 127 20.20 -14.44 9.86
CA PRO A 127 19.51 -15.28 10.84
C PRO A 127 18.91 -16.54 10.24
N LEU A 128 18.47 -16.49 8.98
CA LEU A 128 17.88 -17.64 8.27
C LEU A 128 18.92 -18.64 7.79
N ALA A 129 20.07 -18.18 7.29
CA ALA A 129 21.17 -19.03 6.90
C ALA A 129 21.78 -19.78 8.10
N ALA A 130 21.82 -19.15 9.28
CA ALA A 130 22.33 -19.79 10.49
C ALA A 130 21.37 -20.83 11.09
N ARG A 131 20.07 -20.79 10.76
CA ARG A 131 19.06 -21.70 11.33
C ARG A 131 18.36 -22.59 10.31
N GLY A 132 18.59 -22.40 9.01
CA GLY A 132 18.09 -23.29 7.95
C GLY A 132 16.56 -23.48 7.90
N ALA A 133 15.79 -22.71 8.65
CA ALA A 133 14.37 -22.90 8.79
C ALA A 133 13.59 -21.64 8.44
N ILE A 134 12.64 -21.77 7.53
CA ILE A 134 11.55 -20.81 7.38
C ILE A 134 10.54 -21.15 8.47
N THR A 135 10.54 -20.37 9.56
CA THR A 135 9.56 -20.53 10.62
C THR A 135 8.27 -19.76 10.29
N SER A 136 7.13 -20.29 10.74
CA SER A 136 5.80 -19.72 10.53
C SER A 136 5.55 -18.38 11.26
N ASP A 137 6.52 -17.90 12.02
CA ASP A 137 6.39 -16.75 12.92
C ASP A 137 6.89 -15.44 12.28
N MET A 138 7.09 -15.42 10.95
CA MET A 138 7.30 -14.16 10.25
C MET A 138 5.98 -13.40 10.21
N PRO A 139 5.91 -12.20 10.80
CA PRO A 139 4.73 -11.37 10.69
C PRO A 139 4.50 -11.03 9.21
N VAL A 140 3.32 -11.37 8.72
CA VAL A 140 2.83 -10.92 7.41
C VAL A 140 2.65 -9.41 7.53
N GLY A 141 3.51 -8.66 6.87
CA GLY A 141 3.41 -7.20 6.83
C GLY A 141 4.58 -6.46 7.49
N GLN A 142 5.80 -6.63 7.00
CA GLN A 142 6.84 -5.64 7.30
C GLN A 142 6.72 -4.47 6.32
N VAL A 143 6.32 -3.36 6.88
CA VAL A 143 6.30 -2.04 6.25
C VAL A 143 7.74 -1.53 6.19
N PHE A 144 8.24 -1.22 4.99
CA PHE A 144 9.54 -0.54 4.83
C PHE A 144 9.28 0.97 4.84
N THR A 145 9.70 1.63 5.91
CA THR A 145 9.89 3.07 5.92
C THR A 145 11.29 3.38 5.40
N ARG A 146 11.41 4.31 4.46
CA ARG A 146 12.67 4.90 4.04
C ARG A 146 12.95 6.04 5.02
N SER A 147 13.99 5.90 5.81
CA SER A 147 14.67 7.05 6.48
C SER A 147 15.55 7.75 5.49
#